data_58296164d832372e4fd3404ec837b70c
#
_entry.id   58296164d832372e4fd3404ec837b70c
#
_cell.length_a   1.000
_cell.length_b   1.000
_cell.length_c   1.000
_cell.angle_alpha   90.00
_cell.angle_beta   90.00
_cell.angle_gamma   90.00
#
_symmetry.space_group_name_H-M   'P 1'
#
loop_
_entity.id
_entity.type
_entity.pdbx_description
1 polymer ?
#
loop_
_entity_poly.entity_id
_entity_poly.type
_entity_poly.pdbx_seq_one_letter_code
_entity_poly.pdbx_strand_id
1 'polypeptide(L)'
;MAERWWAIGLEVTAPVETLETATLTALKALNLEVKVREQTEGGLKIWAQARYSDIDIELDRLTRRTARIRVDATAGLALEDRVTAAEIVTETARAMGVRIRRAQPADR
;
A
#
# COMPACT_ATOMS: atom_id res chain seq x y z
N MET A 1 -13.65 1.93 16.30
CA MET A 1 -12.69 2.43 15.52
C MET A 1 -13.07 2.62 14.10
N ALA A 2 -12.75 3.73 13.58
CA ALA A 2 -13.19 4.07 12.26
C ALA A 2 -12.36 3.32 11.24
N GLU A 3 -13.00 2.80 10.23
CA GLU A 3 -12.30 2.20 9.16
C GLU A 3 -11.87 3.22 8.18
N ARG A 4 -10.77 2.95 7.51
CA ARG A 4 -10.33 3.83 6.47
C ARG A 4 -10.97 3.40 5.19
N TRP A 5 -12.26 3.70 5.08
CA TRP A 5 -12.99 3.25 3.93
C TRP A 5 -12.48 3.88 2.64
N TRP A 6 -11.65 4.93 2.74
CA TRP A 6 -11.07 5.53 1.55
C TRP A 6 -9.74 4.89 1.14
N ALA A 7 -9.22 3.97 1.94
CA ALA A 7 -7.98 3.31 1.58
C ALA A 7 -8.19 2.44 0.35
N ILE A 8 -7.15 2.35 -0.47
CA ILE A 8 -7.16 1.51 -1.64
C ILE A 8 -6.35 0.27 -1.32
N GLY A 9 -6.82 -0.89 -1.73
CA GLY A 9 -6.13 -2.12 -1.38
C GLY A 9 -6.24 -3.20 -2.41
N LEU A 10 -5.50 -4.27 -2.13
CA LEU A 10 -5.43 -5.41 -3.01
C LEU A 10 -4.96 -6.62 -2.22
N GLU A 11 -5.63 -7.76 -2.41
CA GLU A 11 -5.15 -9.02 -1.86
C GLU A 11 -4.36 -9.75 -2.93
N VAL A 12 -3.27 -10.37 -2.51
CA VAL A 12 -2.40 -11.08 -3.46
C VAL A 12 -2.13 -12.48 -2.94
N THR A 13 -1.90 -13.40 -3.87
CA THR A 13 -1.54 -14.77 -3.53
C THR A 13 -0.02 -14.85 -3.48
N ALA A 14 0.53 -14.33 -2.39
CA ALA A 14 1.96 -14.32 -2.16
C ALA A 14 2.18 -14.05 -0.68
N PRO A 15 3.32 -14.50 -0.13
CA PRO A 15 3.63 -14.20 1.26
C PRO A 15 3.81 -12.69 1.46
N VAL A 16 3.60 -12.23 2.69
CA VAL A 16 3.70 -10.81 2.99
C VAL A 16 5.12 -10.30 2.73
N GLU A 17 6.12 -11.16 2.86
CA GLU A 17 7.51 -10.76 2.58
C GLU A 17 7.72 -10.43 1.11
N THR A 18 7.07 -11.20 0.24
CA THR A 18 7.12 -10.91 -1.19
C THR A 18 6.41 -9.60 -1.49
N LEU A 19 5.27 -9.39 -0.84
CA LEU A 19 4.53 -8.17 -1.02
C LEU A 19 5.33 -6.96 -0.53
N GLU A 20 6.05 -7.11 0.57
CA GLU A 20 6.88 -6.04 1.08
C GLU A 20 7.95 -5.63 0.07
N THR A 21 8.65 -6.60 -0.50
CA THR A 21 9.68 -6.30 -1.50
C THR A 21 9.09 -5.57 -2.70
N ALA A 22 7.93 -6.04 -3.16
CA ALA A 22 7.28 -5.41 -4.30
C ALA A 22 6.82 -3.99 -3.98
N THR A 23 6.34 -3.78 -2.75
CA THR A 23 5.90 -2.45 -2.33
C THR A 23 7.08 -1.48 -2.29
N LEU A 24 8.20 -1.90 -1.73
CA LEU A 24 9.37 -1.03 -1.67
C LEU A 24 9.90 -0.73 -3.06
N THR A 25 9.86 -1.70 -3.97
CA THR A 25 10.24 -1.48 -5.35
C THR A 25 9.31 -0.45 -6.00
N ALA A 26 8.02 -0.56 -5.74
CA ALA A 26 7.06 0.38 -6.31
C ALA A 26 7.28 1.79 -5.80
N LEU A 27 7.52 1.93 -4.49
CA LEU A 27 7.75 3.25 -3.92
C LEU A 27 8.99 3.90 -4.53
N LYS A 28 10.02 3.11 -4.75
CA LYS A 28 11.22 3.63 -5.36
C LYS A 28 10.97 4.05 -6.81
N ALA A 29 10.23 3.23 -7.56
CA ALA A 29 9.91 3.55 -8.95
C ALA A 29 9.10 4.82 -9.07
N LEU A 30 8.28 5.13 -8.06
CA LEU A 30 7.45 6.32 -8.07
C LEU A 30 8.15 7.50 -7.40
N ASN A 31 9.41 7.35 -6.99
CA ASN A 31 10.18 8.39 -6.32
C ASN A 31 9.52 8.84 -5.03
N LEU A 32 8.97 7.91 -4.29
CA LEU A 32 8.38 8.20 -2.99
C LEU A 32 9.36 7.80 -1.90
N GLU A 33 9.52 8.68 -0.94
CA GLU A 33 10.51 8.48 0.10
C GLU A 33 9.93 7.70 1.25
N VAL A 34 10.55 6.57 1.61
CA VAL A 34 10.13 5.79 2.77
C VAL A 34 10.71 6.46 4.01
N LYS A 35 9.84 6.86 4.92
CA LYS A 35 10.27 7.54 6.14
C LYS A 35 10.42 6.56 7.30
N VAL A 36 9.52 5.61 7.42
CA VAL A 36 9.53 4.68 8.55
C VAL A 36 8.98 3.35 8.10
N ARG A 37 9.57 2.28 8.58
CA ARG A 37 9.02 0.95 8.45
C ARG A 37 8.92 0.36 9.84
N GLU A 38 7.78 -0.23 10.15
CA GLU A 38 7.56 -0.78 11.46
C GLU A 38 6.88 -2.12 11.36
N GLN A 39 7.48 -3.14 11.95
CA GLN A 39 6.86 -4.45 12.02
C GLN A 39 5.70 -4.41 12.99
N THR A 40 4.61 -5.04 12.60
CA THR A 40 3.46 -5.17 13.46
C THR A 40 3.18 -6.64 13.67
N GLU A 41 2.24 -6.93 14.54
CA GLU A 41 1.90 -8.30 14.83
C GLU A 41 1.39 -9.02 13.59
N GLY A 42 0.63 -8.34 12.75
CA GLY A 42 0.04 -8.94 11.57
C GLY A 42 0.75 -8.64 10.28
N GLY A 43 1.89 -7.91 10.33
CA GLY A 43 2.57 -7.58 9.10
C GLY A 43 3.53 -6.41 9.26
N LEU A 44 3.28 -5.35 8.48
CA LEU A 44 4.22 -4.25 8.42
C LEU A 44 3.48 -2.96 8.12
N LYS A 45 3.93 -1.89 8.72
CA LYS A 45 3.47 -0.55 8.36
C LYS A 45 4.61 0.22 7.75
N ILE A 46 4.31 0.96 6.69
CA ILE A 46 5.29 1.80 6.01
C ILE A 46 4.70 3.19 5.93
N TRP A 47 5.50 4.17 6.35
CA TRP A 47 5.13 5.57 6.15
C TRP A 47 6.04 6.12 5.09
N ALA A 48 5.46 6.73 4.07
CA ALA A 48 6.20 7.30 2.96
C ALA A 48 5.68 8.69 2.70
N GLN A 49 6.43 9.44 1.90
CA GLN A 49 6.06 10.80 1.64
C GLN A 49 6.27 11.11 0.18
N ALA A 50 5.26 11.69 -0.45
CA ALA A 50 5.37 12.28 -1.75
C ALA A 50 5.52 13.77 -1.56
N ARG A 51 5.64 14.51 -2.67
CA ARG A 51 5.82 15.93 -2.61
C ARG A 51 4.69 16.63 -1.84
N TYR A 52 3.46 16.19 -2.07
CA TYR A 52 2.32 16.84 -1.48
C TYR A 52 1.45 15.90 -0.66
N SER A 53 1.91 14.68 -0.42
CA SER A 53 1.07 13.69 0.25
C SER A 53 1.84 12.93 1.28
N ASP A 54 1.18 12.64 2.39
CA ASP A 54 1.67 11.69 3.37
C ASP A 54 0.98 10.36 3.10
N ILE A 55 1.74 9.28 3.15
CA ILE A 55 1.26 7.99 2.70
C ILE A 55 1.44 6.97 3.81
N ASP A 56 0.34 6.30 4.16
CA ASP A 56 0.34 5.21 5.10
C ASP A 56 0.06 3.92 4.35
N ILE A 57 0.92 2.95 4.52
CA ILE A 57 0.77 1.66 3.87
C ILE A 57 0.75 0.59 4.94
N GLU A 58 -0.23 -0.30 4.84
CA GLU A 58 -0.29 -1.46 5.73
C GLU A 58 -0.23 -2.71 4.90
N LEU A 59 0.70 -3.59 5.27
CA LEU A 59 0.82 -4.90 4.65
C LEU A 59 0.41 -5.91 5.69
N ASP A 60 -0.62 -6.69 5.39
CA ASP A 60 -1.17 -7.66 6.33
C ASP A 60 -0.92 -9.06 5.83
N ARG A 61 -0.42 -9.92 6.71
CA ARG A 61 -0.33 -11.33 6.41
C ARG A 61 -1.70 -11.93 6.65
N LEU A 62 -2.32 -12.46 5.61
CA LEU A 62 -3.62 -13.10 5.76
C LEU A 62 -3.43 -14.59 6.03
N THR A 63 -2.55 -15.22 5.25
CA THR A 63 -2.11 -16.59 5.49
C THR A 63 -0.64 -16.66 5.12
N ARG A 64 -0.06 -17.84 5.16
CA ARG A 64 1.34 -17.99 4.75
C ARG A 64 1.54 -17.70 3.26
N ARG A 65 0.46 -17.79 2.48
CA ARG A 65 0.56 -17.61 1.04
C ARG A 65 -0.26 -16.45 0.50
N THR A 66 -0.93 -15.72 1.37
CA THR A 66 -1.74 -14.60 0.91
C THR A 66 -1.47 -13.41 1.81
N ALA A 67 -1.54 -12.24 1.22
CA ALA A 67 -1.29 -11.00 1.93
C ALA A 67 -2.17 -9.91 1.34
N ARG A 68 -2.22 -8.79 2.03
CA ARG A 68 -3.04 -7.67 1.59
C ARG A 68 -2.25 -6.38 1.78
N ILE A 69 -2.31 -5.51 0.78
CA ILE A 69 -1.79 -4.16 0.89
C ILE A 69 -2.95 -3.20 0.95
N ARG A 70 -2.87 -2.23 1.84
CA ARG A 70 -3.82 -1.13 1.92
C ARG A 70 -3.03 0.16 1.97
N VAL A 71 -3.42 1.14 1.16
CA VAL A 71 -2.71 2.39 1.03
C VAL A 71 -3.68 3.54 1.24
N ASP A 72 -3.28 4.47 2.09
CA ASP A 72 -4.03 5.66 2.35
C ASP A 72 -3.09 6.84 2.15
N ALA A 73 -3.44 7.75 1.27
CA ALA A 73 -2.63 8.92 0.99
C ALA A 73 -3.44 10.17 1.29
N THR A 74 -2.82 11.11 1.98
CA THR A 74 -3.48 12.33 2.41
C THR A 74 -2.65 13.52 1.95
N ALA A 75 -3.27 14.44 1.25
CA ALA A 75 -2.59 15.62 0.72
C ALA A 75 -3.04 16.85 1.49
N GLY A 76 -2.07 17.71 1.82
CA GLY A 76 -2.34 19.00 2.43
C GLY A 76 -3.18 18.89 3.68
N LEU A 77 -4.35 19.50 3.68
CA LEU A 77 -5.20 19.60 4.86
C LEU A 77 -6.09 18.38 5.01
N ALA A 78 -5.50 17.21 5.01
CA ALA A 78 -6.22 15.95 5.19
C ALA A 78 -7.12 15.61 4.01
N LEU A 79 -6.79 16.09 2.83
CA LEU A 79 -7.53 15.73 1.64
C LEU A 79 -7.10 14.37 1.15
N GLU A 80 -8.08 13.56 0.80
CA GLU A 80 -7.82 12.23 0.31
C GLU A 80 -7.13 12.28 -1.04
N ASP A 81 -6.06 11.50 -1.21
CA ASP A 81 -5.34 11.44 -2.49
C ASP A 81 -5.42 10.02 -3.02
N ARG A 82 -6.56 9.72 -3.64
CA ARG A 82 -6.80 8.37 -4.15
C ARG A 82 -5.95 8.04 -5.35
N VAL A 83 -5.55 9.05 -6.11
CA VAL A 83 -4.73 8.81 -7.29
C VAL A 83 -3.37 8.27 -6.88
N THR A 84 -2.72 8.90 -5.91
CA THR A 84 -1.44 8.42 -5.44
C THR A 84 -1.57 7.04 -4.81
N ALA A 85 -2.60 6.82 -4.00
CA ALA A 85 -2.80 5.52 -3.39
C ALA A 85 -3.00 4.43 -4.44
N ALA A 86 -3.79 4.71 -5.47
CA ALA A 86 -4.04 3.74 -6.53
C ALA A 86 -2.78 3.46 -7.33
N GLU A 87 -1.96 4.49 -7.56
CA GLU A 87 -0.70 4.29 -8.27
C GLU A 87 0.24 3.36 -7.51
N ILE A 88 0.29 3.52 -6.20
CA ILE A 88 1.17 2.67 -5.39
C ILE A 88 0.70 1.22 -5.48
N VAL A 89 -0.59 0.97 -5.34
CA VAL A 89 -1.11 -0.38 -5.41
C VAL A 89 -0.88 -0.98 -6.80
N THR A 90 -1.10 -0.19 -7.84
CA THR A 90 -0.92 -0.65 -9.21
C THR A 90 0.55 -1.00 -9.48
N GLU A 91 1.46 -0.13 -9.05
CA GLU A 91 2.88 -0.40 -9.26
C GLU A 91 3.36 -1.59 -8.44
N THR A 92 2.82 -1.76 -7.24
CA THR A 92 3.15 -2.92 -6.44
C THR A 92 2.71 -4.21 -7.15
N ALA A 93 1.49 -4.22 -7.68
CA ALA A 93 1.00 -5.37 -8.42
C ALA A 93 1.86 -5.64 -9.64
N ARG A 94 2.26 -4.58 -10.33
CA ARG A 94 3.12 -4.73 -11.50
C ARG A 94 4.47 -5.34 -11.12
N ALA A 95 5.04 -4.91 -10.01
CA ALA A 95 6.31 -5.44 -9.53
C ALA A 95 6.20 -6.92 -9.18
N MET A 96 5.02 -7.38 -8.84
CA MET A 96 4.79 -8.79 -8.54
C MET A 96 4.40 -9.60 -9.76
N GLY A 97 4.26 -8.95 -10.92
CA GLY A 97 3.82 -9.63 -12.12
C GLY A 97 2.33 -9.86 -12.15
N VAL A 98 1.56 -9.15 -11.33
CA VAL A 98 0.12 -9.30 -11.29
C VAL A 98 -0.52 -8.24 -12.16
N ARG A 99 -1.53 -8.62 -12.93
CA ARG A 99 -2.27 -7.67 -13.72
C ARG A 99 -3.55 -7.32 -13.01
N ILE A 100 -3.80 -6.04 -12.82
CA ILE A 100 -5.08 -5.60 -12.28
C ILE A 100 -5.61 -4.50 -13.16
N ARG A 101 -6.92 -4.43 -13.28
CA ARG A 101 -7.55 -3.39 -14.07
C ARG A 101 -7.53 -2.08 -13.32
N ARG A 102 -7.84 -2.14 -12.04
CA ARG A 102 -7.78 -0.96 -11.20
C ARG A 102 -7.80 -1.41 -9.77
N ALA A 103 -7.21 -0.61 -8.91
CA ALA A 103 -7.23 -0.89 -7.48
C ALA A 103 -8.62 -0.67 -6.93
N GLN A 104 -8.97 -1.40 -5.91
CA GLN A 104 -10.30 -1.37 -5.34
C GLN A 104 -10.27 -0.76 -3.98
N PRO A 105 -11.38 -0.16 -3.52
CA PRO A 105 -11.43 0.30 -2.15
C PRO A 105 -11.19 -0.86 -1.21
N ALA A 106 -10.38 -0.60 -0.19
CA ALA A 106 -10.01 -1.64 0.75
C ALA A 106 -10.94 -1.58 1.91
N ASP A 107 -12.06 -2.21 1.89
CA ASP A 107 -12.87 -2.15 3.00
C ASP A 107 -13.73 -3.23 3.04
N ARG A 108 -14.24 -3.37 4.07
CA ARG A 108 -15.15 -4.27 4.33
C ARG A 108 -14.92 -5.48 3.98
#